data_c022e20689c4922bac91e6d6552ecbc9
#
_entry.id   c022e20689c4922bac91e6d6552ecbc9
#
_cell.length_a   1.000
_cell.length_b   1.000
_cell.length_c   1.000
_cell.angle_alpha   90.00
_cell.angle_beta   90.00
_cell.angle_gamma   90.00
#
_symmetry.space_group_name_H-M   'P 1'
#
loop_
_entity.id
_entity.type
_entity.pdbx_description
1 polymer ?
#
loop_
_entity_poly.entity_id
_entity_poly.type
_entity_poly.pdbx_seq_one_letter_code
_entity_poly.pdbx_strand_id
1 'polypeptide(L)'
;MNNNNYFTQWSKILQIRDGLEKGLDVSLYAKPEFNYKQMEEIRMGLEDCLDVSVYAKPEFNSYQMSEIGAGLKQGIDVSLYAKPEYNWEQMNQIRLGLEDNLDISIYAKAEFNDGQMEEIRYGLEDNLDVSLYAKSEFSPLQMKEIRIGLKKGLDVSPYLNPSIDYKEMLRIRLELGSNK
;
A
#
# COMPACT_ATOMS: atom_id res chain seq x y z
N MET A 1 -19.15 23.15 24.88
CA MET A 1 -19.54 22.32 23.72
C MET A 1 -18.44 22.40 22.69
N ASN A 2 -17.87 21.27 22.28
CA ASN A 2 -16.57 21.19 21.58
C ASN A 2 -16.72 21.58 20.10
N ASN A 3 -16.05 22.65 19.63
CA ASN A 3 -16.04 23.10 18.22
C ASN A 3 -15.73 21.96 17.21
N ASN A 4 -14.98 20.95 17.62
CA ASN A 4 -14.67 19.78 16.79
C ASN A 4 -15.89 18.93 16.42
N ASN A 5 -16.90 18.85 17.29
CA ASN A 5 -18.09 18.04 17.03
C ASN A 5 -19.00 18.69 15.97
N TYR A 6 -19.11 20.03 15.98
CA TYR A 6 -19.85 20.75 14.93
C TYR A 6 -19.21 20.62 13.56
N PHE A 7 -17.88 20.77 13.48
CA PHE A 7 -17.15 20.63 12.22
C PHE A 7 -17.34 19.23 11.61
N THR A 8 -17.24 18.18 12.43
CA THR A 8 -17.42 16.79 11.98
C THR A 8 -18.84 16.53 11.48
N GLN A 9 -19.86 17.03 12.17
CA GLN A 9 -21.25 16.89 11.73
C GLN A 9 -21.53 17.66 10.44
N TRP A 10 -21.06 18.89 10.33
CA TRP A 10 -21.20 19.68 9.10
C TRP A 10 -20.53 19.00 7.91
N SER A 11 -19.34 18.45 8.10
CA SER A 11 -18.62 17.75 7.04
C SER A 11 -19.38 16.52 6.54
N LYS A 12 -20.04 15.74 7.42
CA LYS A 12 -20.93 14.65 7.02
C LYS A 12 -22.14 15.14 6.23
N ILE A 13 -22.79 16.21 6.68
CA ILE A 13 -23.95 16.82 6.00
C ILE A 13 -23.56 17.28 4.59
N LEU A 14 -22.38 17.88 4.42
CA LEU A 14 -21.87 18.29 3.12
C LEU A 14 -21.72 17.10 2.17
N GLN A 15 -21.14 15.98 2.63
CA GLN A 15 -21.02 14.78 1.79
C GLN A 15 -22.38 14.26 1.32
N ILE A 16 -23.39 14.26 2.21
CA ILE A 16 -24.75 13.82 1.88
C ILE A 16 -25.38 14.77 0.85
N ARG A 17 -25.31 16.11 1.11
CA ARG A 17 -25.86 17.12 0.20
C ARG A 17 -25.26 16.99 -1.20
N ASP A 18 -23.91 16.94 -1.29
CA ASP A 18 -23.20 16.89 -2.56
C ASP A 18 -23.56 15.61 -3.34
N GLY A 19 -23.77 14.47 -2.64
CA GLY A 19 -24.25 13.24 -3.26
C GLY A 19 -25.69 13.34 -3.78
N LEU A 20 -26.61 13.94 -3.00
CA LEU A 20 -27.98 14.17 -3.43
C LEU A 20 -28.06 15.09 -4.64
N GLU A 21 -27.28 16.16 -4.66
CA GLU A 21 -27.20 17.11 -5.79
C GLU A 21 -26.74 16.42 -7.09
N LYS A 22 -25.93 15.36 -6.97
CA LYS A 22 -25.44 14.53 -8.08
C LYS A 22 -26.31 13.31 -8.37
N GLY A 23 -27.42 13.11 -7.64
CA GLY A 23 -28.34 11.99 -7.82
C GLY A 23 -27.78 10.64 -7.39
N LEU A 24 -26.79 10.63 -6.48
CA LEU A 24 -26.17 9.40 -5.97
C LEU A 24 -27.02 8.74 -4.87
N ASP A 25 -26.89 7.41 -4.72
CA ASP A 25 -27.49 6.69 -3.61
C ASP A 25 -26.72 6.94 -2.30
N VAL A 26 -27.12 7.99 -1.60
CA VAL A 26 -26.51 8.38 -0.33
C VAL A 26 -26.73 7.36 0.79
N SER A 27 -27.69 6.43 0.66
CA SER A 27 -27.94 5.41 1.67
C SER A 27 -26.77 4.46 1.87
N LEU A 28 -25.88 4.37 0.91
CA LEU A 28 -24.68 3.54 0.97
C LEU A 28 -23.64 4.08 1.97
N TYR A 29 -23.62 5.42 2.21
CA TYR A 29 -22.61 6.05 3.07
C TYR A 29 -23.17 7.00 4.13
N ALA A 30 -24.42 7.44 4.04
CA ALA A 30 -25.06 8.28 5.05
C ALA A 30 -25.39 7.49 6.33
N LYS A 31 -24.41 6.83 6.90
CA LYS A 31 -24.51 5.94 8.05
C LYS A 31 -23.67 6.46 9.21
N PRO A 32 -24.09 6.25 10.48
CA PRO A 32 -23.39 6.77 11.65
C PRO A 32 -21.97 6.21 11.80
N GLU A 33 -21.74 4.97 11.39
CA GLU A 33 -20.46 4.29 11.48
C GLU A 33 -19.36 4.89 10.62
N PHE A 34 -19.70 5.58 9.54
CA PHE A 34 -18.70 6.24 8.70
C PHE A 34 -18.37 7.64 9.22
N ASN A 35 -17.09 7.97 9.28
CA ASN A 35 -16.66 9.36 9.43
C ASN A 35 -16.76 10.11 8.09
N TYR A 36 -16.62 11.45 8.11
CA TYR A 36 -16.82 12.26 6.91
C TYR A 36 -15.83 11.96 5.78
N LYS A 37 -14.60 11.55 6.10
CA LYS A 37 -13.60 11.16 5.08
C LYS A 37 -13.95 9.84 4.41
N GLN A 38 -14.42 8.86 5.18
CA GLN A 38 -14.93 7.60 4.61
C GLN A 38 -16.14 7.86 3.70
N MET A 39 -17.08 8.73 4.14
CA MET A 39 -18.22 9.14 3.31
C MET A 39 -17.77 9.82 2.01
N GLU A 40 -16.72 10.65 2.06
CA GLU A 40 -16.13 11.30 0.90
C GLU A 40 -15.58 10.29 -0.10
N GLU A 41 -14.78 9.32 0.35
CA GLU A 41 -14.23 8.28 -0.52
C GLU A 41 -15.33 7.41 -1.16
N ILE A 42 -16.37 7.06 -0.39
CA ILE A 42 -17.50 6.28 -0.95
C ILE A 42 -18.27 7.12 -1.97
N ARG A 43 -18.54 8.40 -1.67
CA ARG A 43 -19.22 9.32 -2.61
C ARG A 43 -18.42 9.48 -3.90
N MET A 44 -17.10 9.70 -3.80
CA MET A 44 -16.23 9.82 -4.98
C MET A 44 -16.23 8.54 -5.82
N GLY A 45 -16.21 7.37 -5.20
CA GLY A 45 -16.33 6.10 -5.91
C GLY A 45 -17.66 5.95 -6.63
N LEU A 46 -18.77 6.38 -6.03
CA LEU A 46 -20.09 6.40 -6.69
C LEU A 46 -20.13 7.38 -7.87
N GLU A 47 -19.47 8.53 -7.76
CA GLU A 47 -19.31 9.49 -8.87
C GLU A 47 -18.54 8.90 -10.05
N ASP A 48 -17.52 8.09 -9.75
CA ASP A 48 -16.72 7.37 -10.74
C ASP A 48 -17.41 6.05 -11.21
N CYS A 49 -18.65 5.78 -10.78
CA CYS A 49 -19.42 4.56 -11.10
C CYS A 49 -18.71 3.26 -10.66
N LEU A 50 -17.92 3.30 -9.59
CA LEU A 50 -17.24 2.13 -9.04
C LEU A 50 -18.18 1.28 -8.18
N ASP A 51 -17.90 -0.02 -8.06
CA ASP A 51 -18.54 -0.88 -7.07
C ASP A 51 -18.00 -0.59 -5.67
N VAL A 52 -18.59 0.39 -5.00
CA VAL A 52 -18.18 0.80 -3.65
C VAL A 52 -18.47 -0.27 -2.59
N SER A 53 -19.29 -1.29 -2.88
CA SER A 53 -19.63 -2.36 -1.92
C SER A 53 -18.39 -3.12 -1.44
N VAL A 54 -17.34 -3.11 -2.22
CA VAL A 54 -16.05 -3.73 -1.90
C VAL A 54 -15.42 -3.08 -0.67
N TYR A 55 -15.50 -1.74 -0.55
CA TYR A 55 -14.79 -0.97 0.47
C TYR A 55 -15.66 -0.06 1.36
N ALA A 56 -16.95 0.11 1.05
CA ALA A 56 -17.90 0.85 1.90
C ALA A 56 -18.21 0.07 3.20
N LYS A 57 -17.18 -0.18 3.99
CA LYS A 57 -17.17 -0.97 5.22
C LYS A 57 -16.42 -0.20 6.31
N PRO A 58 -16.95 -0.12 7.54
CA PRO A 58 -16.35 0.69 8.62
C PRO A 58 -14.93 0.29 9.01
N GLU A 59 -14.55 -0.98 8.78
CA GLU A 59 -13.22 -1.50 9.06
C GLU A 59 -12.10 -0.87 8.21
N PHE A 60 -12.43 -0.35 7.04
CA PHE A 60 -11.46 0.38 6.22
C PHE A 60 -11.42 1.86 6.60
N ASN A 61 -10.27 2.40 6.88
CA ASN A 61 -10.11 3.85 6.99
C ASN A 61 -10.16 4.53 5.60
N SER A 62 -10.27 5.86 5.56
CA SER A 62 -10.40 6.58 4.29
C SER A 62 -9.21 6.39 3.34
N TYR A 63 -7.99 6.25 3.84
CA TYR A 63 -6.81 6.00 3.01
C TYR A 63 -6.84 4.61 2.36
N GLN A 64 -7.28 3.58 3.12
CA GLN A 64 -7.50 2.24 2.57
C GLN A 64 -8.60 2.24 1.51
N MET A 65 -9.73 2.95 1.78
CA MET A 65 -10.80 3.12 0.80
C MET A 65 -10.31 3.78 -0.49
N SER A 66 -9.46 4.81 -0.37
CA SER A 66 -8.85 5.50 -1.50
C SER A 66 -7.98 4.57 -2.35
N GLU A 67 -7.12 3.74 -1.72
CA GLU A 67 -6.29 2.78 -2.45
C GLU A 67 -7.11 1.68 -3.14
N ILE A 68 -8.19 1.20 -2.50
CA ILE A 68 -9.09 0.22 -3.12
C ILE A 68 -9.84 0.88 -4.30
N GLY A 69 -10.36 2.10 -4.11
CA GLY A 69 -11.02 2.86 -5.17
C GLY A 69 -10.10 3.11 -6.36
N ALA A 70 -8.83 3.45 -6.12
CA ALA A 70 -7.83 3.63 -7.17
C ALA A 70 -7.62 2.34 -7.98
N GLY A 71 -7.52 1.19 -7.32
CA GLY A 71 -7.40 -0.10 -8.01
C GLY A 71 -8.64 -0.46 -8.83
N LEU A 72 -9.85 -0.26 -8.30
CA LEU A 72 -11.09 -0.46 -9.05
C LEU A 72 -11.14 0.41 -10.30
N LYS A 73 -10.72 1.68 -10.19
CA LYS A 73 -10.67 2.62 -11.32
C LYS A 73 -9.69 2.20 -12.41
N GLN A 74 -8.62 1.51 -12.03
CA GLN A 74 -7.63 0.93 -12.94
C GLN A 74 -8.03 -0.46 -13.48
N GLY A 75 -9.15 -1.04 -13.00
CA GLY A 75 -9.58 -2.39 -13.37
C GLY A 75 -8.75 -3.51 -12.74
N ILE A 76 -8.06 -3.23 -11.64
CA ILE A 76 -7.24 -4.20 -10.90
C ILE A 76 -8.15 -5.06 -10.02
N ASP A 77 -7.83 -6.35 -9.88
CA ASP A 77 -8.49 -7.24 -8.92
C ASP A 77 -8.11 -6.85 -7.48
N VAL A 78 -8.92 -5.98 -6.90
CA VAL A 78 -8.70 -5.46 -5.54
C VAL A 78 -8.93 -6.51 -4.46
N SER A 79 -9.57 -7.65 -4.75
CA SER A 79 -9.83 -8.73 -3.78
C SER A 79 -8.54 -9.29 -3.17
N LEU A 80 -7.44 -9.12 -3.87
CA LEU A 80 -6.12 -9.57 -3.44
C LEU A 80 -5.57 -8.75 -2.27
N TYR A 81 -5.95 -7.45 -2.16
CA TYR A 81 -5.42 -6.55 -1.13
C TYR A 81 -6.47 -5.73 -0.36
N ALA A 82 -7.75 -5.74 -0.76
CA ALA A 82 -8.83 -5.08 -0.03
C ALA A 82 -9.15 -5.85 1.27
N LYS A 83 -8.20 -5.88 2.19
CA LYS A 83 -8.23 -6.60 3.46
C LYS A 83 -7.81 -5.68 4.60
N PRO A 84 -8.58 -5.58 5.69
CA PRO A 84 -8.31 -4.65 6.78
C PRO A 84 -6.94 -4.81 7.47
N GLU A 85 -6.33 -6.01 7.37
CA GLU A 85 -5.00 -6.27 7.91
C GLU A 85 -3.85 -5.52 7.21
N TYR A 86 -4.06 -5.09 5.97
CA TYR A 86 -3.09 -4.24 5.28
C TYR A 86 -3.35 -2.76 5.60
N ASN A 87 -2.32 -2.02 5.98
CA ASN A 87 -2.43 -0.56 5.99
C ASN A 87 -2.47 -0.01 4.56
N TRP A 88 -2.78 1.29 4.40
CA TRP A 88 -2.93 1.88 3.07
C TRP A 88 -1.62 1.89 2.27
N GLU A 89 -0.45 2.02 2.96
CA GLU A 89 0.87 1.98 2.32
C GLU A 89 1.16 0.58 1.76
N GLN A 90 0.82 -0.48 2.51
CA GLN A 90 0.93 -1.86 2.04
C GLN A 90 -0.01 -2.12 0.86
N MET A 91 -1.27 -1.67 0.94
CA MET A 91 -2.22 -1.76 -0.17
C MET A 91 -1.68 -1.07 -1.43
N ASN A 92 -1.05 0.10 -1.28
CA ASN A 92 -0.42 0.82 -2.37
C ASN A 92 0.69 0.00 -3.03
N GLN A 93 1.60 -0.62 -2.24
CA GLN A 93 2.67 -1.45 -2.81
C GLN A 93 2.13 -2.68 -3.54
N ILE A 94 1.06 -3.30 -3.03
CA ILE A 94 0.43 -4.45 -3.69
C ILE A 94 -0.26 -4.00 -4.98
N ARG A 95 -1.01 -2.88 -4.97
CA ARG A 95 -1.66 -2.32 -6.16
C ARG A 95 -0.65 -2.01 -7.26
N LEU A 96 0.47 -1.33 -6.92
CA LEU A 96 1.53 -1.03 -7.88
C LEU A 96 2.12 -2.31 -8.51
N GLY A 97 2.36 -3.34 -7.70
CA GLY A 97 2.84 -4.62 -8.23
C GLY A 97 1.84 -5.30 -9.17
N LEU A 98 0.54 -5.22 -8.87
CA LEU A 98 -0.51 -5.73 -9.76
C LEU A 98 -0.59 -4.93 -11.07
N GLU A 99 -0.43 -3.60 -11.00
CA GLU A 99 -0.38 -2.71 -12.17
C GLU A 99 0.77 -3.10 -13.12
N ASP A 100 1.92 -3.45 -12.54
CA ASP A 100 3.11 -3.89 -13.27
C ASP A 100 3.12 -5.39 -13.60
N ASN A 101 2.02 -6.13 -13.31
CA ASN A 101 1.89 -7.57 -13.50
C ASN A 101 2.97 -8.41 -12.79
N LEU A 102 3.43 -7.98 -11.63
CA LEU A 102 4.41 -8.69 -10.82
C LEU A 102 3.76 -9.82 -10.01
N ASP A 103 4.55 -10.82 -9.64
CA ASP A 103 4.11 -11.86 -8.70
C ASP A 103 4.04 -11.32 -7.27
N ILE A 104 2.90 -10.75 -6.90
CA ILE A 104 2.66 -10.19 -5.58
C ILE A 104 2.63 -11.25 -4.46
N SER A 105 2.46 -12.54 -4.79
CA SER A 105 2.36 -13.62 -3.79
C SER A 105 3.60 -13.71 -2.89
N ILE A 106 4.72 -13.18 -3.38
CA ILE A 106 5.99 -13.17 -2.66
C ILE A 106 5.93 -12.21 -1.47
N TYR A 107 5.28 -11.03 -1.62
CA TYR A 107 5.33 -9.96 -0.63
C TYR A 107 3.97 -9.45 -0.12
N ALA A 108 2.85 -9.81 -0.76
CA ALA A 108 1.51 -9.46 -0.28
C ALA A 108 1.15 -10.26 0.99
N LYS A 109 1.88 -10.02 2.06
CA LYS A 109 1.77 -10.68 3.36
C LYS A 109 1.84 -9.62 4.46
N ALA A 110 0.93 -9.68 5.43
CA ALA A 110 0.85 -8.68 6.50
C ALA A 110 2.11 -8.60 7.39
N GLU A 111 2.99 -9.61 7.34
CA GLU A 111 4.27 -9.63 8.05
C GLU A 111 5.31 -8.66 7.49
N PHE A 112 5.18 -8.26 6.20
CA PHE A 112 6.05 -7.27 5.61
C PHE A 112 5.46 -5.87 5.80
N ASN A 113 6.26 -4.92 6.28
CA ASN A 113 5.85 -3.52 6.23
C ASN A 113 5.95 -2.96 4.79
N ASP A 114 5.37 -1.78 4.58
CA ASP A 114 5.34 -1.11 3.28
C ASP A 114 6.73 -0.91 2.65
N GLY A 115 7.73 -0.51 3.44
CA GLY A 115 9.11 -0.37 2.95
C GLY A 115 9.77 -1.69 2.55
N GLN A 116 9.45 -2.80 3.22
CA GLN A 116 9.90 -4.13 2.82
C GLN A 116 9.22 -4.57 1.52
N MET A 117 7.90 -4.36 1.41
CA MET A 117 7.15 -4.63 0.19
C MET A 117 7.68 -3.81 -0.99
N GLU A 118 8.02 -2.54 -0.78
CA GLU A 118 8.61 -1.65 -1.78
C GLU A 118 9.94 -2.20 -2.32
N GLU A 119 10.86 -2.59 -1.43
CA GLU A 119 12.17 -3.11 -1.86
C GLU A 119 12.07 -4.48 -2.56
N ILE A 120 11.09 -5.33 -2.17
CA ILE A 120 10.83 -6.59 -2.87
C ILE A 120 10.22 -6.30 -4.25
N ARG A 121 9.24 -5.39 -4.34
CA ARG A 121 8.62 -4.97 -5.60
C ARG A 121 9.67 -4.43 -6.58
N TYR A 122 10.53 -3.52 -6.16
CA TYR A 122 11.64 -3.03 -7.00
C TYR A 122 12.60 -4.13 -7.46
N GLY A 123 12.82 -5.14 -6.63
CA GLY A 123 13.63 -6.30 -7.02
C GLY A 123 12.95 -7.13 -8.12
N LEU A 124 11.64 -7.33 -8.02
CA LEU A 124 10.85 -8.02 -9.04
C LEU A 124 10.81 -7.22 -10.36
N GLU A 125 10.64 -5.89 -10.31
CA GLU A 125 10.73 -5.01 -11.49
C GLU A 125 12.08 -5.13 -12.20
N ASP A 126 13.16 -5.24 -11.42
CA ASP A 126 14.53 -5.42 -11.93
C ASP A 126 14.84 -6.89 -12.31
N ASN A 127 13.85 -7.81 -12.23
CA ASN A 127 14.00 -9.26 -12.46
C ASN A 127 15.11 -9.91 -11.61
N LEU A 128 15.27 -9.47 -10.36
CA LEU A 128 16.24 -10.03 -9.43
C LEU A 128 15.69 -11.23 -8.67
N ASP A 129 16.57 -12.09 -8.17
CA ASP A 129 16.19 -13.16 -7.23
C ASP A 129 15.89 -12.56 -5.85
N VAL A 130 14.64 -12.15 -5.65
CA VAL A 130 14.17 -11.57 -4.38
C VAL A 130 14.09 -12.61 -3.26
N SER A 131 14.10 -13.92 -3.55
CA SER A 131 14.01 -14.98 -2.54
C SER A 131 15.14 -14.93 -1.52
N LEU A 132 16.25 -14.33 -1.88
CA LEU A 132 17.41 -14.15 -1.01
C LEU A 132 17.09 -13.23 0.17
N TYR A 133 16.29 -12.16 -0.04
CA TYR A 133 16.04 -11.12 0.96
C TYR A 133 14.56 -10.84 1.26
N ALA A 134 13.61 -11.45 0.54
CA ALA A 134 12.19 -11.34 0.85
C ALA A 134 11.83 -12.11 2.13
N LYS A 135 12.37 -11.65 3.25
CA LYS A 135 12.25 -12.24 4.58
C LYS A 135 12.05 -11.11 5.60
N SER A 136 11.05 -11.26 6.47
CA SER A 136 10.65 -10.21 7.41
C SER A 136 11.74 -9.80 8.42
N GLU A 137 12.79 -10.63 8.59
CA GLU A 137 13.92 -10.33 9.44
C GLU A 137 14.85 -9.23 8.91
N PHE A 138 14.85 -8.97 7.59
CA PHE A 138 15.60 -7.86 7.01
C PHE A 138 14.79 -6.57 7.10
N SER A 139 15.39 -5.50 7.61
CA SER A 139 14.82 -4.17 7.52
C SER A 139 14.77 -3.68 6.06
N PRO A 140 13.90 -2.70 5.72
CA PRO A 140 13.85 -2.13 4.37
C PRO A 140 15.22 -1.64 3.86
N LEU A 141 16.02 -1.01 4.73
CA LEU A 141 17.36 -0.53 4.37
C LEU A 141 18.35 -1.68 4.07
N GLN A 142 18.25 -2.79 4.80
CA GLN A 142 19.06 -3.98 4.53
C GLN A 142 18.65 -4.62 3.19
N MET A 143 17.34 -4.76 2.95
CA MET A 143 16.81 -5.25 1.67
C MET A 143 17.30 -4.39 0.50
N LYS A 144 17.28 -3.07 0.67
CA LYS A 144 17.80 -2.11 -0.32
C LYS A 144 19.26 -2.37 -0.67
N GLU A 145 20.13 -2.57 0.34
CA GLU A 145 21.56 -2.81 0.10
C GLU A 145 21.79 -4.13 -0.64
N ILE A 146 21.01 -5.19 -0.29
CA ILE A 146 21.07 -6.47 -0.98
C ILE A 146 20.58 -6.32 -2.42
N ARG A 147 19.41 -5.68 -2.64
CA ARG A 147 18.86 -5.43 -3.98
C ARG A 147 19.82 -4.68 -4.89
N ILE A 148 20.44 -3.59 -4.38
CA ILE A 148 21.42 -2.81 -5.14
C ILE A 148 22.65 -3.66 -5.49
N GLY A 149 23.10 -4.53 -4.58
CA GLY A 149 24.20 -5.46 -4.84
C GLY A 149 23.87 -6.43 -5.96
N LEU A 150 22.70 -7.07 -5.88
CA LEU A 150 22.21 -7.99 -6.91
C LEU A 150 22.06 -7.28 -8.27
N LYS A 151 21.49 -6.08 -8.29
CA LYS A 151 21.34 -5.27 -9.53
C LYS A 151 22.69 -4.94 -10.18
N LYS A 152 23.75 -4.82 -9.40
CA LYS A 152 25.13 -4.62 -9.88
C LYS A 152 25.86 -5.93 -10.20
N GLY A 153 25.23 -7.08 -10.06
CA GLY A 153 25.83 -8.39 -10.25
C GLY A 153 26.94 -8.70 -9.24
N LEU A 154 26.84 -8.16 -8.01
CA LEU A 154 27.79 -8.44 -6.93
C LEU A 154 27.38 -9.74 -6.21
N ASP A 155 28.36 -10.45 -5.66
CA ASP A 155 28.08 -11.49 -4.68
C ASP A 155 27.64 -10.85 -3.37
N VAL A 156 26.36 -11.07 -3.01
CA VAL A 156 25.76 -10.52 -1.79
C VAL A 156 25.98 -11.40 -0.56
N SER A 157 26.48 -12.63 -0.73
CA SER A 157 26.66 -13.60 0.35
C SER A 157 27.45 -13.08 1.56
N PRO A 158 28.49 -12.22 1.41
CA PRO A 158 29.23 -11.71 2.55
C PRO A 158 28.41 -10.82 3.51
N TYR A 159 27.29 -10.27 3.06
CA TYR A 159 26.43 -9.40 3.89
C TYR A 159 24.95 -9.83 3.92
N LEU A 160 24.64 -10.99 3.38
CA LEU A 160 23.28 -11.56 3.40
C LEU A 160 22.95 -12.15 4.79
N ASN A 161 22.94 -11.31 5.80
CA ASN A 161 22.67 -11.68 7.19
C ASN A 161 21.93 -10.55 7.92
N PRO A 162 20.70 -10.77 8.44
CA PRO A 162 19.91 -9.72 9.10
C PRO A 162 20.55 -9.17 10.37
N SER A 163 21.57 -9.84 10.95
CA SER A 163 22.32 -9.31 12.09
C SER A 163 23.36 -8.25 11.72
N ILE A 164 23.65 -8.07 10.43
CA ILE A 164 24.58 -7.03 9.95
C ILE A 164 23.79 -5.72 9.78
N ASP A 165 24.24 -4.65 10.45
CA ASP A 165 23.62 -3.33 10.28
C ASP A 165 23.71 -2.85 8.81
N TYR A 166 22.68 -2.15 8.33
CA TYR A 166 22.61 -1.72 6.92
C TYR A 166 23.80 -0.83 6.49
N LYS A 167 24.41 -0.05 7.42
CA LYS A 167 25.59 0.77 7.09
C LYS A 167 26.80 -0.10 6.84
N GLU A 168 26.93 -1.20 7.57
CA GLU A 168 27.99 -2.18 7.33
C GLU A 168 27.74 -2.95 6.03
N MET A 169 26.48 -3.31 5.73
CA MET A 169 26.12 -3.88 4.41
C MET A 169 26.49 -2.92 3.28
N LEU A 170 26.17 -1.62 3.43
CA LEU A 170 26.56 -0.58 2.47
C LEU A 170 28.07 -0.53 2.27
N ARG A 171 28.87 -0.56 3.37
CA ARG A 171 30.33 -0.55 3.30
C ARG A 171 30.87 -1.73 2.52
N ILE A 172 30.43 -2.96 2.87
CA ILE A 172 30.84 -4.19 2.19
C ILE A 172 30.46 -4.15 0.70
N ARG A 173 29.22 -3.72 0.36
CA ARG A 173 28.79 -3.59 -1.03
C ARG A 173 29.64 -2.62 -1.84
N LEU A 174 30.03 -1.48 -1.24
CA LEU A 174 30.89 -0.49 -1.92
C LEU A 174 32.30 -1.05 -2.17
N GLU A 175 32.88 -1.76 -1.20
CA GLU A 175 34.19 -2.42 -1.34
C GLU A 175 34.17 -3.47 -2.45
N LEU A 176 33.12 -4.32 -2.49
CA LEU A 176 32.94 -5.33 -3.55
C LEU A 176 32.77 -4.68 -4.94
N GLY A 177 32.10 -3.53 -5.00
CA GLY A 177 31.91 -2.79 -6.23
C GLY A 177 33.14 -2.07 -6.74
N SER A 178 34.10 -1.73 -5.87
CA SER A 178 35.35 -1.03 -6.21
C SER A 178 36.41 -1.99 -6.76
N ASN A 179 36.26 -3.30 -6.53
CA ASN A 179 37.19 -4.35 -6.94
C ASN A 179 36.83 -5.00 -8.30
N LYS A 180 35.84 -4.46 -8.98
CA LYS A 180 35.41 -4.83 -10.35
C LYS A 180 35.84 -3.77 -11.35
#